data_af57eab163cbbb8cb9ae385c1a793b53
#
_entry.id   af57eab163cbbb8cb9ae385c1a793b53
#
_cell.length_a   1.000
_cell.length_b   1.000
_cell.length_c   1.000
_cell.angle_alpha   90.00
_cell.angle_beta   90.00
_cell.angle_gamma   90.00
#
_symmetry.space_group_name_H-M   'P 1'
#
loop_
_entity.id
_entity.type
_entity.pdbx_description
1 polymer ?
#
loop_
_entity_poly.entity_id
_entity_poly.type
_entity_poly.pdbx_seq_one_letter_code
_entity_poly.pdbx_strand_id
1 'polypeptide(L)'
;LIREKSGALFSDDNHLLYIATPSGWDEKAKNLYGQMAAKAGLPIAGITSESRAAFIKAQLDTSSGLPQYISQGAIVFDMGSSTLDFTYLQGGNAPVDYGYDCGASQVEKIMYAEIREKNKDIIAFETQYPKLVAKLLYETRCAKEGVYFDPDIRYKKTVNFEDIVDDEEFEDSKMKFVFQLGELNHMLEEKGYISEIRQAMFDFKNYHIGGYPIKAAFLTGGASRMGFIQALIEDCWGLPQDLIYRDQDPSLTISRGVAEVARSDFRSGGAGNTKQLLNDIVTESDVYTPFVNSLCDKLSEEIIGTVGACVTNFRDNETDVSINDLQAYIEENISEDLNQVGDWAMECYKEAFENQTKEIRDRLDKIVSNYSRQGVRMGNAQVSISSLPNIDMSVIAEQMRQLSSNFTDGGIVNGLVTGIAGAAVGGAIAMLLGGPLAWLIGGGAILANWF
;
A
#
# COMPACT_ATOMS: atom_id res chain seq x y z
N LEU A 1 11.59 11.56 28.67
CA LEU A 1 10.78 10.43 29.14
C LEU A 1 11.46 9.09 28.83
N ILE A 2 11.83 8.79 27.54
CA ILE A 2 12.50 7.51 27.17
C ILE A 2 13.80 7.35 27.95
N ARG A 3 14.70 8.32 27.88
CA ARG A 3 15.98 8.32 28.62
C ARG A 3 15.78 8.27 30.13
N GLU A 4 14.82 9.00 30.64
CA GLU A 4 14.47 9.08 32.05
C GLU A 4 13.93 7.75 32.60
N LYS A 5 13.05 7.08 31.84
CA LYS A 5 12.47 5.79 32.25
C LYS A 5 13.35 4.58 31.98
N SER A 6 14.19 4.64 30.95
CA SER A 6 15.10 3.54 30.59
C SER A 6 16.42 3.57 31.35
N GLY A 7 16.79 4.72 31.95
CA GLY A 7 18.03 4.88 32.73
C GLY A 7 19.27 4.43 31.95
N ALA A 8 20.10 3.63 32.61
CA ALA A 8 21.33 3.09 32.00
C ALA A 8 21.11 2.06 30.89
N LEU A 9 19.87 1.58 30.68
CA LEU A 9 19.55 0.64 29.61
C LEU A 9 19.51 1.31 28.25
N PHE A 10 19.34 2.63 28.18
CA PHE A 10 19.32 3.40 26.95
C PHE A 10 20.56 4.26 26.81
N SER A 11 21.39 3.97 25.82
CA SER A 11 22.55 4.77 25.44
C SER A 11 22.46 5.05 23.92
N ASP A 12 22.71 6.30 23.54
CA ASP A 12 22.65 6.70 22.12
C ASP A 12 23.69 5.93 21.28
N ASP A 13 24.77 5.45 21.89
CA ASP A 13 25.81 4.68 21.19
C ASP A 13 25.47 3.21 20.96
N ASN A 14 24.49 2.67 21.71
CA ASN A 14 24.15 1.25 21.69
C ASN A 14 22.73 0.96 21.24
N HIS A 15 21.93 1.98 20.97
CA HIS A 15 20.53 1.83 20.61
C HIS A 15 20.20 2.60 19.35
N LEU A 16 19.47 1.95 18.46
CA LEU A 16 18.84 2.54 17.29
C LEU A 16 17.34 2.53 17.49
N LEU A 17 16.68 3.62 17.10
CA LEU A 17 15.24 3.76 17.21
C LEU A 17 14.60 3.67 15.84
N TYR A 18 13.59 2.83 15.74
CA TYR A 18 12.63 2.84 14.66
C TYR A 18 11.34 3.44 15.17
N ILE A 19 10.69 4.25 14.33
CA ILE A 19 9.41 4.87 14.64
C ILE A 19 8.37 4.44 13.63
N ALA A 20 7.12 4.29 14.08
CA ALA A 20 5.99 4.08 13.21
C ALA A 20 5.23 5.39 12.97
N THR A 21 4.62 5.48 11.80
CA THR A 21 3.72 6.56 11.42
C THR A 21 2.39 5.98 10.96
N PRO A 22 1.27 6.69 11.16
CA PRO A 22 -0.01 6.29 10.58
C PRO A 22 0.11 6.02 9.08
N SER A 23 -0.61 5.02 8.61
CA SER A 23 -0.52 4.56 7.22
C SER A 23 -1.01 5.60 6.22
N GLY A 24 -1.99 6.42 6.62
CA GLY A 24 -2.54 7.51 5.80
C GLY A 24 -1.65 8.75 5.66
N TRP A 25 -0.50 8.82 6.37
CA TRP A 25 0.39 9.96 6.24
C TRP A 25 1.15 9.97 4.92
N ASP A 26 1.23 11.13 4.28
CA ASP A 26 2.07 11.35 3.11
C ASP A 26 3.57 11.35 3.47
N GLU A 27 4.42 11.24 2.46
CA GLU A 27 5.88 11.23 2.64
C GLU A 27 6.40 12.52 3.28
N LYS A 28 5.72 13.65 3.09
CA LYS A 28 6.10 14.93 3.70
C LYS A 28 5.86 14.91 5.21
N ALA A 29 4.73 14.39 5.65
CA ALA A 29 4.39 14.23 7.06
C ALA A 29 5.34 13.24 7.76
N LYS A 30 5.62 12.09 7.12
CA LYS A 30 6.58 11.10 7.62
C LYS A 30 7.97 11.68 7.80
N ASN A 31 8.47 12.39 6.79
CA ASN A 31 9.79 13.05 6.84
C ASN A 31 9.84 14.13 7.93
N LEU A 32 8.79 14.94 8.08
CA LEU A 32 8.72 15.96 9.12
C LEU A 32 8.77 15.32 10.51
N TYR A 33 8.03 14.24 10.72
CA TYR A 33 8.02 13.51 11.99
C TYR A 33 9.41 12.94 12.33
N GLY A 34 10.08 12.35 11.35
CA GLY A 34 11.47 11.88 11.51
C GLY A 34 12.43 13.02 11.86
N GLN A 35 12.31 14.18 11.22
CA GLN A 35 13.09 15.37 11.54
C GLN A 35 12.82 15.90 12.95
N MET A 36 11.57 15.89 13.39
CA MET A 36 11.20 16.29 14.75
C MET A 36 11.82 15.35 15.79
N ALA A 37 11.77 14.04 15.56
CA ALA A 37 12.38 13.05 16.42
C ALA A 37 13.91 13.21 16.49
N ALA A 38 14.56 13.44 15.34
CA ALA A 38 16.00 13.71 15.28
C ALA A 38 16.37 15.02 16.00
N LYS A 39 15.58 16.09 15.85
CA LYS A 39 15.76 17.35 16.58
C LYS A 39 15.59 17.18 18.09
N ALA A 40 14.78 16.22 18.53
CA ALA A 40 14.66 15.85 19.94
C ALA A 40 15.87 15.03 20.45
N GLY A 41 16.88 14.81 19.63
CA GLY A 41 18.11 14.07 19.97
C GLY A 41 17.87 12.56 20.03
N LEU A 42 16.91 12.01 19.29
CA LEU A 42 16.69 10.57 19.21
C LEU A 42 17.50 9.97 18.04
N PRO A 43 18.23 8.85 18.25
CA PRO A 43 19.01 8.18 17.22
C PRO A 43 18.08 7.36 16.29
N ILE A 44 17.36 8.05 15.39
CA ILE A 44 16.41 7.43 14.46
C ILE A 44 17.18 6.72 13.35
N ALA A 45 16.99 5.40 13.24
CA ALA A 45 17.58 4.56 12.20
C ALA A 45 16.60 4.22 11.07
N GLY A 46 15.29 4.33 11.31
CA GLY A 46 14.29 4.08 10.28
C GLY A 46 12.88 4.49 10.69
N ILE A 47 12.04 4.64 9.66
CA ILE A 47 10.61 4.95 9.80
C ILE A 47 9.83 3.88 9.04
N THR A 48 8.76 3.36 9.63
CA THR A 48 7.86 2.40 8.99
C THR A 48 6.40 2.83 9.19
N SER A 49 5.46 2.23 8.46
CA SER A 49 4.03 2.44 8.74
C SER A 49 3.54 1.55 9.87
N GLU A 50 2.52 2.00 10.59
CA GLU A 50 1.84 1.20 11.62
C GLU A 50 1.23 -0.06 11.01
N SER A 51 0.65 0.03 9.81
CA SER A 51 0.12 -1.12 9.07
C SER A 51 1.18 -2.17 8.75
N ARG A 52 2.37 -1.76 8.28
CA ARG A 52 3.48 -2.70 8.03
C ARG A 52 3.92 -3.38 9.33
N ALA A 53 4.03 -2.63 10.40
CA ALA A 53 4.40 -3.17 11.71
C ALA A 53 3.35 -4.18 12.21
N ALA A 54 2.07 -3.83 12.14
CA ALA A 54 0.96 -4.72 12.51
C ALA A 54 0.96 -6.00 11.66
N PHE A 55 1.17 -5.86 10.34
CA PHE A 55 1.24 -6.98 9.41
C PHE A 55 2.39 -7.95 9.75
N ILE A 56 3.60 -7.45 9.95
CA ILE A 56 4.76 -8.29 10.33
C ILE A 56 4.48 -9.01 11.65
N LYS A 57 3.90 -8.31 12.64
CA LYS A 57 3.52 -8.94 13.91
C LYS A 57 2.47 -10.04 13.70
N ALA A 58 1.46 -9.78 12.88
CA ALA A 58 0.40 -10.73 12.56
C ALA A 58 0.95 -11.99 11.84
N GLN A 59 1.88 -11.82 10.90
CA GLN A 59 2.55 -12.93 10.21
C GLN A 59 3.39 -13.80 11.15
N LEU A 60 4.01 -13.19 12.14
CA LEU A 60 4.87 -13.90 13.09
C LEU A 60 4.10 -14.56 14.23
N ASP A 61 2.84 -14.22 14.41
CA ASP A 61 1.99 -14.83 15.43
C ASP A 61 1.42 -16.18 14.96
N THR A 62 2.26 -17.19 14.99
CA THR A 62 1.89 -18.56 14.61
C THR A 62 0.91 -19.21 15.58
N SER A 63 0.69 -18.63 16.76
CA SER A 63 -0.24 -19.17 17.77
C SER A 63 -1.70 -18.84 17.48
N SER A 64 -1.96 -17.78 16.70
CA SER A 64 -3.30 -17.28 16.42
C SER A 64 -4.01 -17.99 15.26
N GLY A 65 -3.32 -18.77 14.44
CA GLY A 65 -3.88 -19.32 13.19
C GLY A 65 -4.15 -18.26 12.10
N LEU A 66 -3.96 -16.96 12.40
CA LEU A 66 -4.15 -15.86 11.46
C LEU A 66 -3.28 -15.96 10.20
N PRO A 67 -2.00 -16.39 10.26
CA PRO A 67 -1.14 -16.46 9.08
C PRO A 67 -1.72 -17.25 7.91
N GLN A 68 -2.53 -18.27 8.15
CA GLN A 68 -3.17 -19.07 7.09
C GLN A 68 -4.24 -18.27 6.31
N TYR A 69 -4.82 -17.22 6.90
CA TYR A 69 -5.87 -16.40 6.27
C TYR A 69 -5.31 -15.19 5.53
N ILE A 70 -4.04 -14.80 5.75
CA ILE A 70 -3.44 -13.63 5.12
C ILE A 70 -3.51 -13.71 3.60
N SER A 71 -3.29 -14.89 3.02
CA SER A 71 -3.41 -15.11 1.57
C SER A 71 -4.86 -15.12 1.07
N GLN A 72 -5.84 -15.32 1.95
CA GLN A 72 -7.25 -15.50 1.59
C GLN A 72 -8.08 -14.22 1.78
N GLY A 73 -7.53 -13.21 2.43
CA GLY A 73 -8.21 -11.96 2.78
C GLY A 73 -8.31 -11.77 4.29
N ALA A 74 -7.24 -11.33 4.93
CA ALA A 74 -7.22 -10.94 6.33
C ALA A 74 -7.25 -9.41 6.46
N ILE A 75 -7.81 -8.92 7.55
CA ILE A 75 -7.82 -7.49 7.88
C ILE A 75 -7.14 -7.25 9.22
N VAL A 76 -6.26 -6.26 9.28
CA VAL A 76 -5.81 -5.68 10.54
C VAL A 76 -6.74 -4.52 10.87
N PHE A 77 -7.31 -4.55 12.06
CA PHE A 77 -8.15 -3.51 12.64
C PHE A 77 -7.36 -2.87 13.77
N ASP A 78 -6.77 -1.72 13.50
CA ASP A 78 -5.99 -0.97 14.49
C ASP A 78 -6.78 0.22 15.03
N MET A 79 -7.16 0.14 16.31
CA MET A 79 -7.88 1.22 16.95
C MET A 79 -7.03 1.87 18.02
N GLY A 80 -6.46 3.00 17.64
CA GLY A 80 -5.68 3.87 18.50
C GLY A 80 -6.51 4.89 19.27
N SER A 81 -5.83 5.84 19.87
CA SER A 81 -6.48 6.98 20.54
C SER A 81 -7.05 7.99 19.54
N SER A 82 -6.36 8.27 18.44
CA SER A 82 -6.71 9.31 17.47
C SER A 82 -7.41 8.76 16.25
N THR A 83 -7.00 7.59 15.76
CA THR A 83 -7.43 7.03 14.49
C THR A 83 -7.93 5.59 14.64
N LEU A 84 -8.72 5.18 13.66
CA LEU A 84 -9.08 3.80 13.36
C LEU A 84 -8.50 3.48 11.98
N ASP A 85 -7.55 2.59 11.93
CA ASP A 85 -6.84 2.23 10.71
C ASP A 85 -7.17 0.80 10.31
N PHE A 86 -7.41 0.59 9.02
CA PHE A 86 -7.63 -0.72 8.41
C PHE A 86 -6.53 -1.05 7.44
N THR A 87 -6.05 -2.29 7.51
CA THR A 87 -5.11 -2.85 6.55
C THR A 87 -5.66 -4.17 6.03
N TYR A 88 -6.04 -4.22 4.77
CA TYR A 88 -6.50 -5.45 4.13
C TYR A 88 -5.34 -6.15 3.44
N LEU A 89 -5.26 -7.46 3.66
CA LEU A 89 -4.19 -8.33 3.20
C LEU A 89 -4.77 -9.47 2.39
N GLN A 90 -4.30 -9.62 1.16
CA GLN A 90 -4.66 -10.74 0.29
C GLN A 90 -3.42 -11.20 -0.47
N GLY A 91 -3.19 -12.50 -0.52
CA GLY A 91 -2.00 -13.05 -1.17
C GLY A 91 -1.82 -12.59 -2.61
N GLY A 92 -0.61 -12.16 -2.94
CA GLY A 92 -0.27 -11.67 -4.27
C GLY A 92 -0.62 -10.21 -4.55
N ASN A 93 -1.33 -9.52 -3.65
CA ASN A 93 -1.69 -8.11 -3.81
C ASN A 93 -0.97 -7.23 -2.79
N ALA A 94 -0.78 -5.96 -3.13
CA ALA A 94 -0.33 -4.96 -2.17
C ALA A 94 -1.37 -4.81 -1.05
N PRO A 95 -0.94 -4.57 0.20
CA PRO A 95 -1.85 -4.22 1.27
C PRO A 95 -2.67 -2.98 0.90
N VAL A 96 -3.95 -2.98 1.26
CA VAL A 96 -4.81 -1.80 1.12
C VAL A 96 -4.99 -1.19 2.50
N ASP A 97 -4.43 0.01 2.68
CA ASP A 97 -4.44 0.75 3.93
C ASP A 97 -5.37 1.96 3.85
N TYR A 98 -6.17 2.17 4.89
CA TYR A 98 -6.95 3.40 5.03
C TYR A 98 -7.25 3.71 6.49
N GLY A 99 -7.16 5.01 6.86
CA GLY A 99 -7.39 5.51 8.20
C GLY A 99 -8.59 6.45 8.29
N TYR A 100 -9.28 6.42 9.43
CA TYR A 100 -10.42 7.26 9.77
C TYR A 100 -10.16 7.99 11.11
N ASP A 101 -10.61 9.23 11.21
CA ASP A 101 -10.43 10.08 12.41
C ASP A 101 -11.46 9.75 13.52
N CYS A 102 -11.74 8.48 13.74
CA CYS A 102 -12.71 8.01 14.74
C CYS A 102 -12.06 7.16 15.85
N GLY A 103 -10.89 7.57 16.33
CA GLY A 103 -10.19 6.92 17.43
C GLY A 103 -10.88 7.08 18.81
N ALA A 104 -10.37 6.35 19.79
CA ALA A 104 -10.97 6.24 21.12
C ALA A 104 -10.96 7.52 21.95
N SER A 105 -10.22 8.56 21.57
CA SER A 105 -10.30 9.88 22.21
C SER A 105 -11.68 10.55 22.04
N GLN A 106 -12.46 10.15 21.05
CA GLN A 106 -13.84 10.62 20.91
C GLN A 106 -14.72 10.12 22.07
N VAL A 107 -14.50 8.91 22.56
CA VAL A 107 -15.18 8.39 23.77
C VAL A 107 -14.92 9.30 24.96
N GLU A 108 -13.67 9.72 25.15
CA GLU A 108 -13.28 10.64 26.23
C GLU A 108 -14.00 11.98 26.11
N LYS A 109 -14.08 12.54 24.89
CA LYS A 109 -14.78 13.80 24.62
C LYS A 109 -16.28 13.68 24.92
N ILE A 110 -16.91 12.57 24.53
CA ILE A 110 -18.33 12.31 24.78
C ILE A 110 -18.59 12.18 26.29
N MET A 111 -17.79 11.37 27.01
CA MET A 111 -17.88 11.24 28.46
C MET A 111 -17.68 12.58 29.17
N TYR A 112 -16.67 13.33 28.75
CA TYR A 112 -16.38 14.65 29.34
C TYR A 112 -17.52 15.63 29.12
N ALA A 113 -18.05 15.71 27.91
CA ALA A 113 -19.18 16.60 27.58
C ALA A 113 -20.41 16.25 28.43
N GLU A 114 -20.72 14.97 28.61
CA GLU A 114 -21.84 14.51 29.43
C GLU A 114 -21.71 14.91 30.91
N ILE A 115 -20.49 14.81 31.48
CA ILE A 115 -20.22 15.23 32.86
C ILE A 115 -20.27 16.75 32.96
N ARG A 116 -19.71 17.46 31.98
CA ARG A 116 -19.62 18.90 31.92
C ARG A 116 -21.00 19.57 31.89
N GLU A 117 -21.94 19.02 31.08
CA GLU A 117 -23.32 19.53 31.00
C GLU A 117 -24.04 19.49 32.34
N LYS A 118 -23.69 18.56 33.20
CA LYS A 118 -24.32 18.34 34.52
C LYS A 118 -23.57 19.04 35.67
N ASN A 119 -22.41 19.68 35.39
CA ASN A 119 -21.56 20.24 36.42
C ASN A 119 -21.04 21.64 36.06
N LYS A 120 -21.61 22.67 36.69
CA LYS A 120 -21.24 24.08 36.43
C LYS A 120 -19.82 24.41 36.90
N ASP A 121 -19.26 23.69 37.89
CA ASP A 121 -17.93 23.93 38.40
C ASP A 121 -16.88 23.63 37.35
N ILE A 122 -17.12 22.63 36.48
CA ILE A 122 -16.23 22.32 35.36
C ILE A 122 -16.16 23.48 34.39
N ILE A 123 -17.31 24.12 34.08
CA ILE A 123 -17.36 25.25 33.15
C ILE A 123 -16.61 26.45 33.70
N ALA A 124 -16.77 26.71 35.02
CA ALA A 124 -16.03 27.76 35.70
C ALA A 124 -14.53 27.50 35.70
N PHE A 125 -14.12 26.26 36.03
CA PHE A 125 -12.74 25.81 36.01
C PHE A 125 -12.08 25.93 34.63
N GLU A 126 -12.77 25.52 33.55
CA GLU A 126 -12.27 25.64 32.18
C GLU A 126 -12.01 27.11 31.80
N THR A 127 -12.88 27.99 32.26
CA THR A 127 -12.78 29.41 31.98
C THR A 127 -11.56 30.04 32.67
N GLN A 128 -11.35 29.67 33.92
CA GLN A 128 -10.27 30.24 34.75
C GLN A 128 -8.94 29.57 34.50
N TYR A 129 -8.94 28.24 34.25
CA TYR A 129 -7.74 27.41 34.09
C TYR A 129 -7.70 26.62 32.77
N PRO A 130 -7.76 27.25 31.59
CA PRO A 130 -7.85 26.55 30.31
C PRO A 130 -6.67 25.61 30.05
N LYS A 131 -5.48 25.91 30.61
CA LYS A 131 -4.28 25.05 30.47
C LYS A 131 -4.36 23.76 31.30
N LEU A 132 -5.23 23.71 32.31
CA LEU A 132 -5.40 22.54 33.19
C LEU A 132 -6.53 21.61 32.74
N VAL A 133 -7.32 21.99 31.74
CA VAL A 133 -8.35 21.12 31.14
C VAL A 133 -7.77 19.78 30.69
N ALA A 134 -6.53 19.75 30.22
CA ALA A 134 -5.83 18.51 29.86
C ALA A 134 -5.76 17.49 31.01
N LYS A 135 -5.73 17.95 32.29
CA LYS A 135 -5.77 17.05 33.45
C LYS A 135 -7.14 16.40 33.61
N LEU A 136 -8.24 17.17 33.39
CA LEU A 136 -9.60 16.65 33.46
C LEU A 136 -9.86 15.65 32.34
N LEU A 137 -9.35 15.90 31.15
CA LEU A 137 -9.41 14.97 30.01
C LEU A 137 -8.60 13.69 30.28
N TYR A 138 -7.43 13.82 30.92
CA TYR A 138 -6.64 12.65 31.34
C TYR A 138 -7.40 11.80 32.38
N GLU A 139 -8.08 12.43 33.35
CA GLU A 139 -8.91 11.71 34.31
C GLU A 139 -10.10 11.02 33.65
N THR A 140 -10.67 11.64 32.61
CA THR A 140 -11.72 11.04 31.79
C THR A 140 -11.22 9.82 31.02
N ARG A 141 -10.00 9.88 30.49
CA ARG A 141 -9.34 8.73 29.89
C ARG A 141 -9.16 7.58 30.89
N CYS A 142 -8.67 7.88 32.07
CA CYS A 142 -8.54 6.87 33.14
C CYS A 142 -9.88 6.26 33.50
N ALA A 143 -10.94 7.07 33.52
CA ALA A 143 -12.30 6.57 33.78
C ALA A 143 -12.79 5.66 32.67
N LYS A 144 -12.62 6.02 31.41
CA LYS A 144 -12.90 5.16 30.26
C LYS A 144 -12.19 3.81 30.37
N GLU A 145 -10.89 3.85 30.58
CA GLU A 145 -10.07 2.63 30.72
C GLU A 145 -10.58 1.77 31.89
N GLY A 146 -10.95 2.37 33.02
CA GLY A 146 -11.51 1.66 34.19
C GLY A 146 -12.87 1.00 33.89
N VAL A 147 -13.76 1.64 33.15
CA VAL A 147 -15.06 1.06 32.76
C VAL A 147 -14.89 -0.18 31.87
N TYR A 148 -13.93 -0.15 30.92
CA TYR A 148 -13.69 -1.29 30.03
C TYR A 148 -12.78 -2.37 30.66
N PHE A 149 -12.04 -2.04 31.70
CA PHE A 149 -11.21 -3.01 32.43
C PHE A 149 -12.05 -4.00 33.25
N ASP A 150 -13.10 -3.50 33.94
CA ASP A 150 -14.02 -4.32 34.72
C ASP A 150 -15.48 -4.03 34.31
N PRO A 151 -15.97 -4.74 33.27
CA PRO A 151 -17.27 -4.47 32.67
C PRO A 151 -18.47 -4.73 33.60
N ASP A 152 -18.31 -5.57 34.63
CA ASP A 152 -19.36 -5.97 35.51
C ASP A 152 -19.53 -4.98 36.69
N ILE A 153 -18.53 -4.14 36.93
CA ILE A 153 -18.55 -3.20 38.05
C ILE A 153 -18.90 -1.79 37.55
N ARG A 154 -19.76 -1.10 38.28
CA ARG A 154 -20.00 0.32 38.08
C ARG A 154 -18.80 1.11 38.51
N TYR A 155 -18.07 1.72 37.51
CA TYR A 155 -16.92 2.56 37.78
C TYR A 155 -17.35 3.84 38.53
N LYS A 156 -16.63 4.17 39.62
CA LYS A 156 -16.85 5.37 40.42
C LYS A 156 -15.51 6.00 40.77
N LYS A 157 -15.32 7.27 40.41
CA LYS A 157 -14.17 8.07 40.80
C LYS A 157 -14.60 9.52 41.04
N THR A 158 -14.04 10.16 42.04
CA THR A 158 -14.16 11.59 42.25
C THR A 158 -12.80 12.25 42.11
N VAL A 159 -12.73 13.32 41.40
CA VAL A 159 -11.55 14.18 41.25
C VAL A 159 -11.90 15.53 41.87
N ASN A 160 -11.26 15.88 42.96
CA ASN A 160 -11.42 17.18 43.61
C ASN A 160 -10.55 18.20 42.88
N PHE A 161 -11.05 19.43 42.69
CA PHE A 161 -10.30 20.45 41.99
C PHE A 161 -9.17 21.05 42.84
N GLU A 162 -9.29 21.00 44.16
CA GLU A 162 -8.22 21.32 45.12
C GLU A 162 -6.94 20.50 44.86
N ASP A 163 -7.05 19.25 44.41
CA ASP A 163 -5.91 18.40 44.02
C ASP A 163 -5.19 18.86 42.73
N ILE A 164 -5.82 19.77 41.99
CA ILE A 164 -5.33 20.25 40.68
C ILE A 164 -4.83 21.67 40.76
N VAL A 165 -5.50 22.55 41.55
CA VAL A 165 -5.21 23.96 41.68
C VAL A 165 -5.40 24.39 43.14
N ASP A 166 -4.49 25.22 43.65
CA ASP A 166 -4.58 25.83 44.96
C ASP A 166 -5.36 27.14 44.83
N ASP A 167 -6.69 27.03 44.90
CA ASP A 167 -7.61 28.16 44.72
C ASP A 167 -8.88 27.92 45.56
N GLU A 168 -9.14 28.82 46.52
CA GLU A 168 -10.27 28.72 47.47
C GLU A 168 -11.65 28.67 46.73
N GLU A 169 -11.75 29.24 45.51
CA GLU A 169 -12.99 29.18 44.72
C GLU A 169 -13.36 27.75 44.33
N PHE A 170 -12.38 26.85 44.22
CA PHE A 170 -12.58 25.46 43.79
C PHE A 170 -12.36 24.42 44.90
N GLU A 171 -12.23 24.83 46.16
CA GLU A 171 -11.95 23.94 47.32
C GLU A 171 -13.02 22.82 47.46
N ASP A 172 -14.30 23.16 47.27
CA ASP A 172 -15.41 22.20 47.33
C ASP A 172 -15.82 21.60 45.98
N SER A 173 -15.20 22.07 44.89
CA SER A 173 -15.55 21.69 43.54
C SER A 173 -14.96 20.33 43.17
N LYS A 174 -15.78 19.53 42.47
CA LYS A 174 -15.39 18.15 42.10
C LYS A 174 -16.03 17.67 40.83
N MET A 175 -15.29 16.83 40.13
CA MET A 175 -15.75 16.08 38.96
C MET A 175 -15.96 14.62 39.34
N LYS A 176 -17.16 14.09 39.07
CA LYS A 176 -17.54 12.73 39.43
C LYS A 176 -17.73 11.88 38.17
N PHE A 177 -17.04 10.77 38.14
CA PHE A 177 -17.21 9.71 37.15
C PHE A 177 -18.09 8.61 37.75
N VAL A 178 -19.25 8.36 37.14
CA VAL A 178 -20.13 7.28 37.54
C VAL A 178 -20.67 6.66 36.25
N PHE A 179 -20.05 5.59 35.81
CA PHE A 179 -20.40 4.90 34.56
C PHE A 179 -20.49 3.40 34.75
N GLN A 180 -21.42 2.77 34.07
CA GLN A 180 -21.49 1.35 33.85
C GLN A 180 -21.32 1.07 32.35
N LEU A 181 -20.70 -0.06 31.99
CA LEU A 181 -20.37 -0.35 30.59
C LEU A 181 -21.58 -0.27 29.66
N GLY A 182 -22.72 -0.84 30.05
CA GLY A 182 -23.94 -0.80 29.25
C GLY A 182 -24.47 0.62 29.03
N GLU A 183 -24.45 1.48 30.07
CA GLU A 183 -24.84 2.90 29.99
C GLU A 183 -23.89 3.67 29.09
N LEU A 184 -22.58 3.41 29.18
CA LEU A 184 -21.56 4.05 28.32
C LEU A 184 -21.75 3.65 26.85
N ASN A 185 -21.90 2.36 26.54
CA ASN A 185 -22.10 1.92 25.17
C ASN A 185 -23.40 2.47 24.57
N HIS A 186 -24.49 2.56 25.36
CA HIS A 186 -25.74 3.18 24.91
C HIS A 186 -25.55 4.66 24.58
N MET A 187 -24.86 5.41 25.43
CA MET A 187 -24.52 6.80 25.20
C MET A 187 -23.66 6.99 23.92
N LEU A 188 -22.69 6.10 23.70
CA LEU A 188 -21.85 6.14 22.49
C LEU A 188 -22.66 5.87 21.20
N GLU A 189 -23.66 4.99 21.27
CA GLU A 189 -24.60 4.77 20.14
C GLU A 189 -25.48 6.00 19.92
N GLU A 190 -26.08 6.57 20.97
CA GLU A 190 -26.92 7.78 20.88
C GLU A 190 -26.17 9.01 20.36
N LYS A 191 -24.90 9.16 20.74
CA LYS A 191 -24.03 10.26 20.25
C LYS A 191 -23.43 9.98 18.87
N GLY A 192 -23.75 8.82 18.26
CA GLY A 192 -23.38 8.47 16.88
C GLY A 192 -21.99 7.87 16.71
N TYR A 193 -21.19 7.73 17.78
CA TYR A 193 -19.81 7.24 17.68
C TYR A 193 -19.72 5.78 17.17
N ILE A 194 -20.56 4.90 17.69
CA ILE A 194 -20.60 3.50 17.22
C ILE A 194 -21.07 3.43 15.77
N SER A 195 -22.02 4.28 15.39
CA SER A 195 -22.50 4.41 14.00
C SER A 195 -21.41 4.93 13.06
N GLU A 196 -20.55 5.85 13.51
CA GLU A 196 -19.39 6.35 12.75
C GLU A 196 -18.38 5.22 12.46
N ILE A 197 -18.05 4.39 13.46
CA ILE A 197 -17.19 3.22 13.28
C ILE A 197 -17.83 2.24 12.29
N ARG A 198 -19.14 1.95 12.42
CA ARG A 198 -19.88 1.08 11.51
C ARG A 198 -19.81 1.59 10.06
N GLN A 199 -19.96 2.91 9.87
CA GLN A 199 -19.85 3.53 8.56
C GLN A 199 -18.43 3.39 8.00
N ALA A 200 -17.40 3.65 8.80
CA ALA A 200 -16.00 3.47 8.39
C ALA A 200 -15.71 2.03 7.95
N MET A 201 -16.22 1.03 8.67
CA MET A 201 -16.09 -0.39 8.31
C MET A 201 -16.82 -0.72 7.00
N PHE A 202 -18.00 -0.15 6.78
CA PHE A 202 -18.77 -0.30 5.54
C PHE A 202 -18.03 0.34 4.36
N ASP A 203 -17.55 1.57 4.53
CA ASP A 203 -16.86 2.33 3.50
C ASP A 203 -15.55 1.64 3.10
N PHE A 204 -14.79 1.16 4.07
CA PHE A 204 -13.57 0.42 3.79
C PHE A 204 -13.84 -0.84 2.95
N LYS A 205 -14.82 -1.66 3.38
CA LYS A 205 -15.17 -2.90 2.67
C LYS A 205 -15.63 -2.65 1.23
N ASN A 206 -16.45 -1.63 1.00
CA ASN A 206 -17.09 -1.45 -0.30
C ASN A 206 -16.28 -0.57 -1.26
N TYR A 207 -15.62 0.48 -0.74
CA TYR A 207 -14.96 1.48 -1.58
C TYR A 207 -13.44 1.29 -1.66
N HIS A 208 -12.80 0.75 -0.62
CA HIS A 208 -11.34 0.58 -0.62
C HIS A 208 -10.92 -0.82 -1.05
N ILE A 209 -11.62 -1.87 -0.60
CA ILE A 209 -11.31 -3.24 -1.01
C ILE A 209 -12.31 -3.82 -2.03
N GLY A 210 -13.24 -3.00 -2.56
CA GLY A 210 -14.11 -3.41 -3.66
C GLY A 210 -15.01 -4.61 -3.34
N GLY A 211 -15.38 -4.80 -2.06
CA GLY A 211 -16.21 -5.92 -1.61
C GLY A 211 -15.49 -7.27 -1.54
N TYR A 212 -14.16 -7.31 -1.68
CA TYR A 212 -13.41 -8.56 -1.49
C TYR A 212 -13.73 -9.21 -0.13
N PRO A 213 -13.71 -10.56 -0.06
CA PRO A 213 -14.08 -11.27 1.16
C PRO A 213 -13.06 -11.03 2.27
N ILE A 214 -13.54 -10.72 3.48
CA ILE A 214 -12.73 -10.71 4.69
C ILE A 214 -12.90 -12.08 5.35
N LYS A 215 -11.81 -12.81 5.54
CA LYS A 215 -11.80 -14.19 6.09
C LYS A 215 -11.35 -14.27 7.53
N ALA A 216 -10.62 -13.27 8.00
CA ALA A 216 -10.19 -13.16 9.39
C ALA A 216 -9.89 -11.69 9.71
N ALA A 217 -9.99 -11.33 11.00
CA ALA A 217 -9.61 -10.03 11.50
C ALA A 217 -8.56 -10.15 12.61
N PHE A 218 -7.58 -9.25 12.60
CA PHE A 218 -6.59 -9.11 13.66
C PHE A 218 -6.76 -7.75 14.35
N LEU A 219 -7.12 -7.79 15.63
CA LEU A 219 -7.37 -6.59 16.43
C LEU A 219 -6.09 -6.13 17.11
N THR A 220 -5.74 -4.87 16.86
CA THR A 220 -4.60 -4.17 17.47
C THR A 220 -5.00 -2.78 17.93
N GLY A 221 -4.09 -2.09 18.61
CA GLY A 221 -4.39 -0.83 19.28
C GLY A 221 -5.13 -1.01 20.61
N GLY A 222 -4.80 -0.20 21.60
CA GLY A 222 -5.36 -0.33 22.98
C GLY A 222 -6.88 -0.26 23.03
N ALA A 223 -7.48 0.52 22.16
CA ALA A 223 -8.93 0.73 22.09
C ALA A 223 -9.70 -0.44 21.47
N SER A 224 -9.05 -1.32 20.74
CA SER A 224 -9.68 -2.55 20.22
C SER A 224 -10.17 -3.50 21.32
N ARG A 225 -9.78 -3.23 22.57
CA ARG A 225 -10.29 -3.95 23.77
C ARG A 225 -11.73 -3.60 24.13
N MET A 226 -12.30 -2.51 23.60
CA MET A 226 -13.69 -2.16 23.86
C MET A 226 -14.60 -3.26 23.33
N GLY A 227 -15.44 -3.83 24.21
CA GLY A 227 -16.19 -5.06 23.93
C GLY A 227 -17.13 -4.97 22.73
N PHE A 228 -17.66 -3.78 22.42
CA PHE A 228 -18.56 -3.59 21.27
C PHE A 228 -17.85 -3.73 19.92
N ILE A 229 -16.52 -3.57 19.85
CA ILE A 229 -15.76 -3.68 18.59
C ILE A 229 -15.90 -5.07 17.97
N GLN A 230 -15.83 -6.11 18.78
CA GLN A 230 -15.98 -7.47 18.28
C GLN A 230 -17.37 -7.71 17.70
N ALA A 231 -18.42 -7.24 18.39
CA ALA A 231 -19.78 -7.33 17.88
C ALA A 231 -19.97 -6.55 16.56
N LEU A 232 -19.34 -5.38 16.42
CA LEU A 232 -19.37 -4.65 15.15
C LEU A 232 -18.71 -5.42 14.00
N ILE A 233 -17.59 -6.11 14.25
CA ILE A 233 -16.90 -6.92 13.25
C ILE A 233 -17.78 -8.10 12.82
N GLU A 234 -18.43 -8.77 13.77
CA GLU A 234 -19.39 -9.84 13.49
C GLU A 234 -20.54 -9.33 12.61
N ASP A 235 -21.12 -8.19 12.98
CA ASP A 235 -22.27 -7.59 12.28
C ASP A 235 -21.90 -7.05 10.88
N CYS A 236 -20.82 -6.28 10.77
CA CYS A 236 -20.48 -5.56 9.53
C CYS A 236 -19.79 -6.45 8.50
N TRP A 237 -18.95 -7.39 8.97
CA TRP A 237 -18.16 -8.22 8.07
C TRP A 237 -18.59 -9.68 8.05
N GLY A 238 -19.48 -10.09 8.93
CA GLY A 238 -19.97 -11.46 9.02
C GLY A 238 -18.93 -12.46 9.49
N LEU A 239 -17.93 -11.99 10.25
CA LEU A 239 -16.87 -12.85 10.80
C LEU A 239 -17.32 -13.48 12.11
N PRO A 240 -17.31 -14.81 12.24
CA PRO A 240 -17.54 -15.47 13.51
C PRO A 240 -16.38 -15.20 14.49
N GLN A 241 -16.68 -15.29 15.77
CA GLN A 241 -15.76 -14.95 16.86
C GLN A 241 -14.40 -15.66 16.80
N ASP A 242 -14.37 -16.90 16.35
CA ASP A 242 -13.17 -17.73 16.21
C ASP A 242 -12.24 -17.29 15.08
N LEU A 243 -12.70 -16.40 14.19
CA LEU A 243 -11.90 -15.75 13.13
C LEU A 243 -11.53 -14.30 13.46
N ILE A 244 -11.80 -13.84 14.67
CA ILE A 244 -11.41 -12.53 15.18
C ILE A 244 -10.28 -12.73 16.21
N TYR A 245 -9.06 -12.47 15.76
CA TYR A 245 -7.85 -12.64 16.57
C TYR A 245 -7.48 -11.34 17.25
N ARG A 246 -6.91 -11.44 18.44
CA ARG A 246 -6.38 -10.28 19.17
C ARG A 246 -5.02 -10.63 19.74
N ASP A 247 -4.07 -9.68 19.66
CA ASP A 247 -2.80 -9.83 20.38
C ASP A 247 -3.07 -9.93 21.89
N GLN A 248 -2.21 -10.63 22.61
CA GLN A 248 -2.26 -10.69 24.06
C GLN A 248 -2.18 -9.31 24.69
N ASP A 249 -1.37 -8.42 24.09
CA ASP A 249 -1.29 -7.03 24.46
C ASP A 249 -1.39 -6.12 23.22
N PRO A 250 -2.62 -5.78 22.80
CA PRO A 250 -2.86 -4.99 21.59
C PRO A 250 -2.22 -3.60 21.63
N SER A 251 -1.96 -3.07 22.82
CA SER A 251 -1.30 -1.77 22.99
C SER A 251 0.18 -1.79 22.58
N LEU A 252 0.79 -2.97 22.54
CA LEU A 252 2.20 -3.17 22.19
C LEU A 252 2.39 -3.82 20.81
N THR A 253 1.34 -4.16 20.11
CA THR A 253 1.41 -4.85 18.80
C THR A 253 2.26 -4.07 17.81
N ILE A 254 1.98 -2.78 17.64
CA ILE A 254 2.73 -1.93 16.71
C ILE A 254 4.18 -1.81 17.11
N SER A 255 4.48 -1.53 18.40
CA SER A 255 5.87 -1.39 18.86
C SER A 255 6.67 -2.69 18.71
N ARG A 256 6.05 -3.85 18.95
CA ARG A 256 6.66 -5.16 18.70
C ARG A 256 6.87 -5.41 17.22
N GLY A 257 5.89 -5.07 16.38
CA GLY A 257 6.00 -5.14 14.94
C GLY A 257 7.11 -4.25 14.38
N VAL A 258 7.21 -3.01 14.87
CA VAL A 258 8.31 -2.08 14.53
C VAL A 258 9.66 -2.67 14.89
N ALA A 259 9.79 -3.30 16.06
CA ALA A 259 11.04 -3.96 16.47
C ALA A 259 11.42 -5.12 15.54
N GLU A 260 10.44 -5.89 15.05
CA GLU A 260 10.69 -6.96 14.08
C GLU A 260 11.03 -6.42 12.68
N VAL A 261 10.39 -5.32 12.25
CA VAL A 261 10.77 -4.59 11.02
C VAL A 261 12.23 -4.11 11.16
N ALA A 262 12.56 -3.43 12.24
CA ALA A 262 13.92 -2.95 12.51
C ALA A 262 14.95 -4.09 12.49
N ARG A 263 14.61 -5.21 13.13
CA ARG A 263 15.46 -6.41 13.15
C ARG A 263 15.66 -6.99 11.75
N SER A 264 14.61 -7.03 10.94
CA SER A 264 14.65 -7.48 9.56
C SER A 264 15.53 -6.55 8.72
N ASP A 265 15.26 -5.25 8.78
CA ASP A 265 16.00 -4.22 8.05
C ASP A 265 17.48 -4.21 8.43
N PHE A 266 17.79 -4.32 9.72
CA PHE A 266 19.17 -4.38 10.19
C PHE A 266 19.91 -5.63 9.69
N ARG A 267 19.26 -6.80 9.70
CA ARG A 267 19.82 -8.05 9.18
C ARG A 267 20.00 -8.05 7.68
N SER A 268 19.14 -7.33 6.96
CA SER A 268 19.21 -7.20 5.50
C SER A 268 20.20 -6.11 5.02
N GLY A 269 20.95 -5.49 5.94
CA GLY A 269 21.89 -4.41 5.60
C GLY A 269 21.26 -3.02 5.60
N GLY A 270 20.05 -2.89 6.15
CA GLY A 270 19.29 -1.65 6.28
C GLY A 270 18.19 -1.48 5.24
N ALA A 271 17.09 -0.85 5.63
CA ALA A 271 15.91 -0.59 4.77
C ALA A 271 16.28 0.17 3.48
N GLY A 272 17.29 1.04 3.55
CA GLY A 272 17.80 1.78 2.38
C GLY A 272 18.38 0.87 1.32
N ASN A 273 19.08 -0.19 1.71
CA ASN A 273 19.70 -1.11 0.77
C ASN A 273 18.64 -1.98 0.05
N THR A 274 17.64 -2.46 0.77
CA THR A 274 16.53 -3.22 0.16
C THR A 274 15.73 -2.36 -0.80
N LYS A 275 15.38 -1.14 -0.40
CA LYS A 275 14.67 -0.18 -1.27
C LYS A 275 15.49 0.17 -2.51
N GLN A 276 16.79 0.34 -2.37
CA GLN A 276 17.68 0.59 -3.50
C GLN A 276 17.76 -0.61 -4.43
N LEU A 277 17.95 -1.83 -3.92
CA LEU A 277 17.95 -3.06 -4.72
C LEU A 277 16.64 -3.26 -5.51
N LEU A 278 15.51 -2.94 -4.90
CA LEU A 278 14.21 -3.00 -5.59
C LEU A 278 14.08 -1.91 -6.66
N ASN A 279 14.48 -0.69 -6.35
CA ASN A 279 14.51 0.39 -7.33
C ASN A 279 15.43 0.03 -8.50
N ASP A 280 16.60 -0.55 -8.24
CA ASP A 280 17.53 -0.98 -9.28
C ASP A 280 16.91 -2.04 -10.19
N ILE A 281 16.19 -3.03 -9.61
CA ILE A 281 15.47 -4.04 -10.41
C ILE A 281 14.43 -3.37 -11.32
N VAL A 282 13.67 -2.39 -10.80
CA VAL A 282 12.63 -1.70 -11.55
C VAL A 282 13.22 -0.78 -12.62
N THR A 283 14.25 -0.02 -12.28
CA THR A 283 14.87 0.95 -13.21
C THR A 283 15.72 0.30 -14.28
N GLU A 284 16.31 -0.86 -14.00
CA GLU A 284 17.07 -1.65 -14.96
C GLU A 284 16.18 -2.55 -15.83
N SER A 285 14.90 -2.69 -15.49
CA SER A 285 13.95 -3.48 -16.27
C SER A 285 13.54 -2.74 -17.53
N ASP A 286 13.82 -3.34 -18.68
CA ASP A 286 13.53 -2.77 -20.00
C ASP A 286 12.75 -3.77 -20.86
N VAL A 287 11.45 -3.56 -20.96
CA VAL A 287 10.57 -4.33 -21.87
C VAL A 287 10.61 -3.72 -23.27
N TYR A 288 10.91 -2.43 -23.35
CA TYR A 288 10.75 -1.67 -24.58
C TYR A 288 11.81 -2.04 -25.62
N THR A 289 13.10 -2.05 -25.27
CA THR A 289 14.18 -2.35 -26.22
C THR A 289 14.08 -3.76 -26.82
N PRO A 290 13.85 -4.84 -26.02
CA PRO A 290 13.61 -6.17 -26.57
C PRO A 290 12.38 -6.23 -27.48
N PHE A 291 11.28 -5.58 -27.11
CA PHE A 291 10.08 -5.52 -27.91
C PHE A 291 10.33 -4.85 -29.27
N VAL A 292 10.95 -3.66 -29.29
CA VAL A 292 11.27 -2.93 -30.52
C VAL A 292 12.18 -3.75 -31.43
N ASN A 293 13.22 -4.34 -30.88
CA ASN A 293 14.15 -5.18 -31.64
C ASN A 293 13.44 -6.38 -32.25
N SER A 294 12.64 -7.12 -31.47
CA SER A 294 11.88 -8.26 -31.94
C SER A 294 10.89 -7.89 -33.05
N LEU A 295 10.20 -6.74 -32.90
CA LEU A 295 9.27 -6.26 -33.92
C LEU A 295 10.02 -5.82 -35.20
N CYS A 296 11.16 -5.15 -35.09
CA CYS A 296 11.98 -4.77 -36.24
C CYS A 296 12.52 -6.00 -36.97
N ASP A 297 12.99 -7.00 -36.25
CA ASP A 297 13.47 -8.26 -36.84
C ASP A 297 12.33 -8.98 -37.57
N LYS A 298 11.17 -9.09 -36.95
CA LYS A 298 9.98 -9.70 -37.55
C LYS A 298 9.53 -8.99 -38.82
N LEU A 299 9.42 -7.65 -38.77
CA LEU A 299 9.08 -6.83 -39.92
C LEU A 299 10.10 -7.01 -41.06
N SER A 300 11.39 -7.02 -40.75
CA SER A 300 12.44 -7.20 -41.73
C SER A 300 12.36 -8.56 -42.41
N GLU A 301 12.15 -9.63 -41.64
CA GLU A 301 12.01 -11.00 -42.13
C GLU A 301 10.83 -11.13 -43.08
N GLU A 302 9.65 -10.65 -42.69
CA GLU A 302 8.42 -10.73 -43.48
C GLU A 302 8.56 -9.92 -44.80
N ILE A 303 9.01 -8.67 -44.71
CA ILE A 303 9.19 -7.81 -45.90
C ILE A 303 10.22 -8.40 -46.88
N ILE A 304 11.36 -8.88 -46.39
CA ILE A 304 12.37 -9.52 -47.24
C ILE A 304 11.83 -10.79 -47.86
N GLY A 305 11.05 -11.58 -47.09
CA GLY A 305 10.37 -12.77 -47.57
C GLY A 305 9.40 -12.47 -48.73
N THR A 306 8.55 -11.45 -48.55
CA THR A 306 7.58 -11.02 -49.57
C THR A 306 8.25 -10.49 -50.83
N VAL A 307 9.27 -9.63 -50.69
CA VAL A 307 10.04 -9.18 -51.86
C VAL A 307 10.68 -10.36 -52.60
N GLY A 308 11.29 -11.30 -51.84
CA GLY A 308 11.89 -12.50 -52.43
C GLY A 308 10.89 -13.37 -53.16
N ALA A 309 9.69 -13.57 -52.60
CA ALA A 309 8.60 -14.30 -53.22
C ALA A 309 8.12 -13.61 -54.50
N CYS A 310 7.83 -12.30 -54.48
CA CYS A 310 7.41 -11.54 -55.66
C CYS A 310 8.42 -11.60 -56.77
N VAL A 311 9.71 -11.44 -56.49
CA VAL A 311 10.79 -11.53 -57.50
C VAL A 311 10.92 -12.94 -58.05
N THR A 312 10.75 -13.98 -57.26
CA THR A 312 10.81 -15.38 -57.69
C THR A 312 9.61 -15.70 -58.59
N ASN A 313 8.39 -15.33 -58.20
CA ASN A 313 7.21 -15.53 -58.97
C ASN A 313 7.28 -14.83 -60.35
N PHE A 314 7.84 -13.62 -60.37
CA PHE A 314 8.09 -12.87 -61.61
C PHE A 314 9.09 -13.61 -62.50
N ARG A 315 10.26 -14.02 -61.95
CA ARG A 315 11.30 -14.74 -62.68
C ARG A 315 10.81 -16.06 -63.27
N ASP A 316 10.01 -16.77 -62.54
CA ASP A 316 9.55 -18.12 -62.95
C ASP A 316 8.26 -18.08 -63.78
N ASN A 317 7.81 -16.89 -64.21
CA ASN A 317 6.57 -16.62 -64.97
C ASN A 317 5.29 -17.17 -64.27
N GLU A 318 5.25 -17.13 -62.96
CA GLU A 318 4.06 -17.50 -62.16
C GLU A 318 3.12 -16.31 -61.95
N THR A 319 3.44 -15.14 -62.53
CA THR A 319 2.61 -13.92 -62.49
C THR A 319 2.55 -13.30 -63.91
N ASP A 320 1.44 -12.66 -64.28
CA ASP A 320 1.24 -11.91 -65.50
C ASP A 320 1.77 -10.45 -65.43
N VAL A 321 2.57 -10.12 -64.44
CA VAL A 321 3.07 -8.78 -64.17
C VAL A 321 4.18 -8.43 -65.14
N SER A 322 4.15 -7.26 -65.78
CA SER A 322 5.26 -6.77 -66.62
C SER A 322 6.42 -6.24 -65.76
N ILE A 323 7.60 -6.14 -66.33
CA ILE A 323 8.78 -5.61 -65.62
C ILE A 323 8.58 -4.15 -65.18
N ASN A 324 7.74 -3.39 -65.89
CA ASN A 324 7.46 -1.99 -65.53
C ASN A 324 6.47 -1.91 -64.36
N ASP A 325 5.69 -2.96 -64.08
CA ASP A 325 4.69 -3.03 -63.02
C ASP A 325 5.19 -3.84 -61.82
N LEU A 326 6.38 -4.45 -61.90
CA LEU A 326 6.95 -5.29 -60.84
C LEU A 326 7.10 -4.54 -59.50
N GLN A 327 7.49 -3.24 -59.58
CA GLN A 327 7.60 -2.44 -58.37
C GLN A 327 6.24 -2.28 -57.68
N ALA A 328 5.18 -1.93 -58.43
CA ALA A 328 3.83 -1.78 -57.90
C ALA A 328 3.31 -3.10 -57.33
N TYR A 329 3.61 -4.22 -57.99
CA TYR A 329 3.24 -5.56 -57.50
C TYR A 329 3.91 -5.89 -56.15
N ILE A 330 5.19 -5.56 -55.98
CA ILE A 330 5.91 -5.73 -54.71
C ILE A 330 5.28 -4.84 -53.64
N GLU A 331 5.02 -3.57 -53.95
CA GLU A 331 4.45 -2.59 -53.02
C GLU A 331 3.06 -3.01 -52.55
N GLU A 332 2.20 -3.58 -53.41
CA GLU A 332 0.90 -4.10 -53.06
C GLU A 332 0.99 -5.27 -52.06
N ASN A 333 1.84 -6.25 -52.33
CA ASN A 333 2.04 -7.41 -51.46
C ASN A 333 2.62 -7.01 -50.08
N ILE A 334 3.62 -6.09 -50.06
CA ILE A 334 4.10 -5.56 -48.79
C ILE A 334 3.01 -4.84 -48.01
N SER A 335 2.14 -4.08 -48.71
CA SER A 335 1.02 -3.37 -48.07
C SER A 335 0.00 -4.34 -47.45
N GLU A 336 -0.20 -5.52 -48.04
CA GLU A 336 -1.03 -6.58 -47.46
C GLU A 336 -0.41 -7.13 -46.16
N ASP A 337 0.90 -7.41 -46.16
CA ASP A 337 1.61 -7.89 -44.97
C ASP A 337 1.57 -6.86 -43.82
N LEU A 338 1.72 -5.58 -44.15
CA LEU A 338 1.65 -4.49 -43.14
C LEU A 338 0.30 -4.41 -42.44
N ASN A 339 -0.76 -5.01 -42.95
CA ASN A 339 -2.04 -5.14 -42.24
C ASN A 339 -1.94 -6.07 -41.01
N GLN A 340 -0.96 -6.97 -40.97
CA GLN A 340 -0.73 -7.89 -39.85
C GLN A 340 0.20 -7.31 -38.76
N VAL A 341 0.75 -6.12 -38.95
CA VAL A 341 1.72 -5.50 -38.01
C VAL A 341 1.16 -5.38 -36.58
N GLY A 342 -0.13 -5.13 -36.45
CA GLY A 342 -0.80 -5.08 -35.13
C GLY A 342 -0.68 -6.41 -34.36
N ASP A 343 -0.88 -7.52 -35.05
CA ASP A 343 -0.78 -8.86 -34.46
C ASP A 343 0.66 -9.22 -34.12
N TRP A 344 1.59 -8.93 -35.02
CA TRP A 344 3.02 -9.12 -34.80
C TRP A 344 3.54 -8.28 -33.62
N ALA A 345 3.10 -7.02 -33.51
CA ALA A 345 3.45 -6.15 -32.41
C ALA A 345 2.93 -6.71 -31.08
N MET A 346 1.72 -7.25 -31.04
CA MET A 346 1.15 -7.87 -29.86
C MET A 346 1.94 -9.12 -29.43
N GLU A 347 2.32 -9.96 -30.40
CA GLU A 347 3.12 -11.17 -30.15
C GLU A 347 4.49 -10.81 -29.58
N CYS A 348 5.24 -9.92 -30.24
CA CYS A 348 6.55 -9.46 -29.80
C CYS A 348 6.52 -8.78 -28.42
N TYR A 349 5.47 -7.99 -28.17
CA TYR A 349 5.26 -7.34 -26.87
C TYR A 349 5.02 -8.35 -25.76
N LYS A 350 4.16 -9.34 -26.01
CA LYS A 350 3.84 -10.40 -25.05
C LYS A 350 5.11 -11.18 -24.70
N GLU A 351 5.91 -11.56 -25.67
CA GLU A 351 7.16 -12.27 -25.46
C GLU A 351 8.16 -11.44 -24.64
N ALA A 352 8.37 -10.18 -25.01
CA ALA A 352 9.26 -9.28 -24.29
C ALA A 352 8.82 -9.08 -22.84
N PHE A 353 7.52 -8.93 -22.61
CA PHE A 353 6.94 -8.78 -21.26
C PHE A 353 7.09 -10.07 -20.42
N GLU A 354 6.83 -11.23 -21.00
CA GLU A 354 6.97 -12.52 -20.28
C GLU A 354 8.44 -12.77 -19.88
N ASN A 355 9.38 -12.50 -20.80
CA ASN A 355 10.81 -12.63 -20.53
C ASN A 355 11.28 -11.70 -19.41
N GLN A 356 10.86 -10.43 -19.47
CA GLN A 356 11.22 -9.44 -18.44
C GLN A 356 10.59 -9.77 -17.08
N THR A 357 9.35 -10.23 -17.07
CA THR A 357 8.66 -10.68 -15.86
C THR A 357 9.40 -11.84 -15.20
N LYS A 358 9.88 -12.79 -16.00
CA LYS A 358 10.68 -13.92 -15.52
C LYS A 358 12.00 -13.44 -14.91
N GLU A 359 12.71 -12.53 -15.57
CA GLU A 359 13.95 -11.97 -15.05
C GLU A 359 13.77 -11.23 -13.72
N ILE A 360 12.74 -10.39 -13.63
CA ILE A 360 12.38 -9.70 -12.38
C ILE A 360 12.13 -10.72 -11.26
N ARG A 361 11.35 -11.76 -11.55
CA ARG A 361 11.05 -12.83 -10.57
C ARG A 361 12.32 -13.53 -10.11
N ASP A 362 13.19 -13.93 -11.02
CA ASP A 362 14.44 -14.61 -10.71
C ASP A 362 15.38 -13.73 -9.85
N ARG A 363 15.40 -12.41 -10.10
CA ARG A 363 16.17 -11.45 -9.29
C ARG A 363 15.58 -11.29 -7.89
N LEU A 364 14.24 -11.19 -7.78
CA LEU A 364 13.55 -11.15 -6.50
C LEU A 364 13.74 -12.41 -5.67
N ASP A 365 13.65 -13.59 -6.30
CA ASP A 365 13.88 -14.89 -5.64
C ASP A 365 15.30 -15.01 -5.08
N LYS A 366 16.30 -14.47 -5.78
CA LYS A 366 17.66 -14.38 -5.27
C LYS A 366 17.77 -13.51 -4.03
N ILE A 367 17.10 -12.33 -4.03
CA ILE A 367 17.07 -11.43 -2.87
C ILE A 367 16.39 -12.13 -1.69
N VAL A 368 15.20 -12.70 -1.89
CA VAL A 368 14.45 -13.43 -0.86
C VAL A 368 15.27 -14.60 -0.29
N SER A 369 15.94 -15.35 -1.17
CA SER A 369 16.81 -16.47 -0.75
C SER A 369 18.00 -16.01 0.10
N ASN A 370 18.61 -14.89 -0.25
CA ASN A 370 19.72 -14.31 0.52
C ASN A 370 19.25 -13.86 1.91
N TYR A 371 18.11 -13.21 2.01
CA TYR A 371 17.55 -12.79 3.30
C TYR A 371 17.12 -13.97 4.16
N SER A 372 16.52 -15.00 3.57
CA SER A 372 16.16 -16.23 4.27
C SER A 372 17.40 -16.92 4.87
N ARG A 373 18.52 -16.96 4.13
CA ARG A 373 19.80 -17.48 4.65
C ARG A 373 20.35 -16.67 5.81
N GLN A 374 20.06 -15.38 5.89
CA GLN A 374 20.43 -14.50 7.00
C GLN A 374 19.46 -14.59 8.19
N GLY A 375 18.46 -15.50 8.13
CA GLY A 375 17.47 -15.70 9.17
C GLY A 375 16.36 -14.66 9.20
N VAL A 376 16.23 -13.88 8.14
CA VAL A 376 15.08 -13.00 7.91
C VAL A 376 13.91 -13.86 7.43
N ARG A 377 12.80 -13.87 8.17
CA ARG A 377 11.59 -14.56 7.73
C ARG A 377 10.86 -13.63 6.74
N MET A 378 11.03 -13.94 5.47
CA MET A 378 10.21 -13.35 4.42
C MET A 378 8.90 -14.16 4.35
N GLY A 379 7.76 -13.46 4.33
CA GLY A 379 6.49 -14.12 4.03
C GLY A 379 6.53 -14.78 2.64
N ASN A 380 5.59 -15.66 2.34
CA ASN A 380 5.43 -16.24 0.99
C ASN A 380 4.97 -15.15 0.02
N ALA A 381 5.88 -14.27 -0.37
CA ALA A 381 5.63 -13.29 -1.40
C ALA A 381 5.58 -14.01 -2.75
N GLN A 382 4.39 -14.37 -3.20
CA GLN A 382 4.19 -14.71 -4.61
C GLN A 382 3.97 -13.39 -5.36
N VAL A 383 4.97 -12.97 -6.11
CA VAL A 383 4.79 -11.88 -7.07
C VAL A 383 3.95 -12.41 -8.22
N SER A 384 2.66 -12.12 -8.21
CA SER A 384 1.80 -12.39 -9.36
C SER A 384 1.72 -11.11 -10.21
N ILE A 385 2.38 -11.11 -11.33
CA ILE A 385 2.15 -10.11 -12.38
C ILE A 385 0.91 -10.59 -13.13
N SER A 386 -0.24 -10.03 -12.79
CA SER A 386 -1.53 -10.66 -13.07
C SER A 386 -2.14 -10.37 -14.43
N SER A 387 -1.64 -9.40 -15.20
CA SER A 387 -2.15 -9.16 -16.57
C SER A 387 -1.20 -8.30 -17.38
N LEU A 388 -1.09 -8.64 -18.66
CA LEU A 388 -0.55 -7.73 -19.68
C LEU A 388 -1.41 -6.46 -19.69
N PRO A 389 -0.78 -5.28 -19.69
CA PRO A 389 -1.51 -4.05 -19.94
C PRO A 389 -2.23 -4.12 -21.28
N ASN A 390 -3.43 -3.60 -21.35
CA ASN A 390 -4.19 -3.55 -22.61
C ASN A 390 -3.64 -2.40 -23.45
N ILE A 391 -2.74 -2.72 -24.40
CA ILE A 391 -2.21 -1.76 -25.36
C ILE A 391 -3.02 -1.83 -26.63
N ASP A 392 -3.47 -0.69 -27.12
CA ASP A 392 -4.12 -0.61 -28.42
C ASP A 392 -3.05 -0.63 -29.54
N MET A 393 -2.77 -1.83 -30.03
CA MET A 393 -1.80 -2.04 -31.11
C MET A 393 -2.29 -1.54 -32.48
N SER A 394 -3.58 -1.19 -32.61
CA SER A 394 -4.12 -0.62 -33.85
C SER A 394 -3.46 0.70 -34.24
N VAL A 395 -3.02 1.46 -33.22
CA VAL A 395 -2.30 2.73 -33.45
C VAL A 395 -0.92 2.50 -34.09
N ILE A 396 -0.22 1.42 -33.73
CA ILE A 396 1.06 1.04 -34.34
C ILE A 396 0.81 0.67 -35.82
N ALA A 397 -0.18 -0.15 -36.06
CA ALA A 397 -0.55 -0.56 -37.41
C ALA A 397 -0.94 0.65 -38.30
N GLU A 398 -1.68 1.63 -37.76
CA GLU A 398 -2.07 2.83 -38.48
C GLU A 398 -0.88 3.73 -38.79
N GLN A 399 0.04 3.93 -37.87
CA GLN A 399 1.28 4.70 -38.10
C GLN A 399 2.19 4.03 -39.11
N MET A 400 2.28 2.70 -39.09
CA MET A 400 3.03 1.96 -40.11
C MET A 400 2.42 2.09 -41.50
N ARG A 401 1.08 2.07 -41.63
CA ARG A 401 0.39 2.35 -42.89
C ARG A 401 0.61 3.76 -43.41
N GLN A 402 0.60 4.77 -42.50
CA GLN A 402 0.90 6.16 -42.87
C GLN A 402 2.36 6.32 -43.30
N LEU A 403 3.32 5.60 -42.70
CA LEU A 403 4.70 5.57 -43.15
C LEU A 403 4.83 4.95 -44.54
N SER A 404 4.13 3.82 -44.82
CA SER A 404 4.16 3.19 -46.13
C SER A 404 3.57 4.08 -47.25
N SER A 405 2.52 4.87 -46.95
CA SER A 405 1.91 5.79 -47.91
C SER A 405 2.84 7.00 -48.24
N ASN A 406 3.73 7.39 -47.37
CA ASN A 406 4.69 8.46 -47.58
C ASN A 406 5.93 8.02 -48.40
N PHE A 407 6.12 6.72 -48.62
CA PHE A 407 7.22 6.18 -49.44
C PHE A 407 6.96 6.14 -50.93
N THR A 408 5.73 6.48 -51.39
CA THR A 408 5.34 6.44 -52.78
C THR A 408 6.06 7.42 -53.70
N ASP A 409 6.75 8.46 -53.16
CA ASP A 409 7.47 9.44 -53.96
C ASP A 409 9.00 9.16 -54.08
N GLY A 410 9.54 8.10 -53.47
CA GLY A 410 11.00 7.86 -53.51
C GLY A 410 11.49 6.42 -53.58
N GLY A 411 10.58 5.44 -53.74
CA GLY A 411 10.90 4.01 -53.84
C GLY A 411 11.17 3.36 -52.49
N ILE A 412 10.29 2.43 -52.10
CA ILE A 412 10.40 1.61 -50.88
C ILE A 412 11.78 0.92 -50.73
N VAL A 413 12.37 0.50 -51.87
CA VAL A 413 13.64 -0.22 -51.89
C VAL A 413 14.79 0.60 -51.32
N ASN A 414 14.84 1.92 -51.54
CA ASN A 414 15.91 2.79 -50.99
C ASN A 414 15.66 3.14 -49.51
N GLY A 415 14.43 3.22 -49.05
CA GLY A 415 14.09 3.53 -47.67
C GLY A 415 14.32 2.35 -46.71
N LEU A 416 14.02 1.13 -47.13
CA LEU A 416 14.22 -0.10 -46.35
C LEU A 416 15.68 -0.47 -46.18
N VAL A 417 16.52 -0.22 -47.22
CA VAL A 417 17.97 -0.51 -47.19
C VAL A 417 18.73 0.47 -46.27
N THR A 418 18.19 1.66 -45.99
CA THR A 418 18.88 2.69 -45.19
C THR A 418 18.55 2.75 -43.71
N GLY A 419 17.81 1.80 -43.16
CA GLY A 419 17.59 1.69 -41.72
C GLY A 419 16.64 2.72 -41.09
N ILE A 420 15.87 3.46 -41.93
CA ILE A 420 14.90 4.48 -41.47
C ILE A 420 13.70 3.83 -40.73
N ALA A 421 13.34 2.56 -41.07
CA ALA A 421 12.26 1.84 -40.42
C ALA A 421 12.45 1.72 -38.89
N GLY A 422 13.66 1.43 -38.43
CA GLY A 422 13.92 1.26 -36.99
C GLY A 422 13.74 2.55 -36.15
N ALA A 423 14.14 3.70 -36.70
CA ALA A 423 14.05 4.98 -35.98
C ALA A 423 12.60 5.52 -35.94
N ALA A 424 11.84 5.32 -37.02
CA ALA A 424 10.45 5.78 -37.11
C ALA A 424 9.51 4.90 -36.26
N VAL A 425 9.70 3.58 -36.32
CA VAL A 425 8.97 2.62 -35.49
C VAL A 425 9.30 2.84 -34.00
N GLY A 426 10.57 2.99 -33.66
CA GLY A 426 11.01 3.28 -32.31
C GLY A 426 10.43 4.57 -31.73
N GLY A 427 10.38 5.65 -32.52
CA GLY A 427 9.78 6.93 -32.10
C GLY A 427 8.26 6.86 -31.90
N ALA A 428 7.55 6.17 -32.79
CA ALA A 428 6.10 6.00 -32.68
C ALA A 428 5.70 5.17 -31.45
N ILE A 429 6.41 4.08 -31.20
CA ILE A 429 6.18 3.20 -30.05
C ILE A 429 6.54 3.91 -28.74
N ALA A 430 7.61 4.73 -28.68
CA ALA A 430 7.97 5.52 -27.51
C ALA A 430 6.90 6.54 -27.12
N MET A 431 6.23 7.17 -28.09
CA MET A 431 5.13 8.10 -27.82
C MET A 431 3.87 7.39 -27.31
N LEU A 432 3.59 6.19 -27.82
CA LEU A 432 2.39 5.41 -27.44
C LEU A 432 2.47 4.80 -26.06
N LEU A 433 3.65 4.38 -25.62
CA LEU A 433 3.84 3.71 -24.34
C LEU A 433 4.10 4.68 -23.18
N GLY A 434 4.14 5.99 -23.41
CA GLY A 434 4.34 7.00 -22.37
C GLY A 434 5.72 6.91 -21.69
N GLY A 435 6.67 6.22 -22.31
CA GLY A 435 7.99 5.93 -21.79
C GLY A 435 8.05 4.74 -20.82
N PRO A 436 9.22 4.10 -20.67
CA PRO A 436 9.37 2.83 -19.92
C PRO A 436 9.05 2.91 -18.44
N LEU A 437 9.06 4.11 -17.85
CA LEU A 437 8.84 4.32 -16.41
C LEU A 437 7.36 4.27 -15.97
N ALA A 438 6.41 4.65 -16.81
CA ALA A 438 5.00 4.72 -16.41
C ALA A 438 4.38 3.34 -16.13
N TRP A 439 4.91 2.29 -16.75
CA TRP A 439 4.42 0.91 -16.65
C TRP A 439 4.92 0.17 -15.42
N LEU A 440 6.17 0.44 -15.06
CA LEU A 440 6.83 -0.18 -13.91
C LEU A 440 6.46 0.50 -12.60
N ILE A 441 6.05 1.77 -12.63
CA ILE A 441 5.61 2.50 -11.42
C ILE A 441 4.34 1.86 -10.84
N GLY A 442 3.39 1.40 -11.67
CA GLY A 442 2.24 0.63 -11.19
C GLY A 442 2.63 -0.71 -10.55
N GLY A 443 3.55 -1.45 -11.15
CA GLY A 443 4.08 -2.71 -10.60
C GLY A 443 5.10 -2.50 -9.48
N GLY A 444 5.94 -1.47 -9.58
CA GLY A 444 6.95 -1.14 -8.57
C GLY A 444 6.35 -0.58 -7.27
N ALA A 445 5.23 0.15 -7.34
CA ALA A 445 4.50 0.56 -6.14
C ALA A 445 3.94 -0.64 -5.37
N ILE A 446 3.56 -1.71 -6.06
CA ILE A 446 3.16 -2.97 -5.44
C ILE A 446 4.33 -3.62 -4.69
N LEU A 447 5.51 -3.65 -5.29
CA LEU A 447 6.72 -4.24 -4.67
C LEU A 447 7.26 -3.39 -3.51
N ALA A 448 7.25 -2.07 -3.62
CA ALA A 448 7.76 -1.16 -2.59
C ALA A 448 6.92 -1.16 -1.30
N ASN A 449 5.66 -1.57 -1.37
CA ASN A 449 4.79 -1.72 -0.19
C ASN A 449 4.92 -3.10 0.49
N TRP A 450 5.58 -4.09 -0.15
CA TRP A 450 5.79 -5.43 0.39
C TRP A 450 7.09 -5.59 1.19
N PHE A 451 8.02 -4.66 1.03
CA PHE A 451 9.29 -4.57 1.73
C PHE A 451 9.40 -3.22 2.44
#